data_64a45e256a3d519240a0a142af058d82
#
_entry.id   64a45e256a3d519240a0a142af058d82
#
_cell.length_a   1.000
_cell.length_b   1.000
_cell.length_c   1.000
_cell.angle_alpha   90.00
_cell.angle_beta   90.00
_cell.angle_gamma   90.00
#
_symmetry.space_group_name_H-M   'P 1'
#
loop_
_entity.id
_entity.type
_entity.pdbx_description
1 polymer ?
#
loop_
_entity_poly.entity_id
_entity_poly.type
_entity_poly.pdbx_seq_one_letter_code
_entity_poly.pdbx_strand_id
1 'polypeptide(L)'
;MNFSDSEIVASILSKEGYSITNTIENSDLILINTCSIREKAEETIRNRLRNINVIKKNKPSLIIGILGCMAERLKEKLLNEEKIVDIVAGPDSYRDLPKLLSNVIENKEKSVNTILSLEETYDNIEPVRLNSNGITAFISIMRGCDNMCSFCVVPFTRGRERSRDPYSIKEEAKNLYNKGYKEITLLGQNVDSYKWSKEVNNKKKLEKSNDIKDIINFSDLLEMVAKINPDLRVRFSTSHPKDITNDVLMVIKKYENVCNYIHLPAQSGNSRILKKMNRTYDRDWYLNKIHDIKRIVGKDCGISSDFITGFCSETEKEHNDTLSLMDNVIYDYSYMYYYSERPGTLAQRKYNDNVTLETKKRRLSEIIKRQNQHSLNKNKLTIDNIYKVLVEGVSKKSNNFLKGKTSENKLVVFPQKENLIGTYVDVKVKECNSATLFGETC
;
A
#
# COMPACT_ATOMS: atom_id res chain seq x y z
N MET A 1 -0.06 -3.02 -3.13
CA MET A 1 -1.06 -4.05 -3.54
C MET A 1 -1.32 -4.03 -5.06
N ASN A 2 -1.96 -3.01 -5.68
CA ASN A 2 -2.26 -3.05 -7.13
C ASN A 2 -1.03 -3.33 -8.02
N PHE A 3 0.14 -2.78 -7.68
CA PHE A 3 1.38 -3.06 -8.40
C PHE A 3 1.77 -4.55 -8.27
N SER A 4 1.76 -5.09 -7.05
CA SER A 4 2.00 -6.51 -6.80
C SER A 4 0.94 -7.41 -7.48
N ASP A 5 -0.34 -6.98 -7.50
CA ASP A 5 -1.38 -7.69 -8.25
C ASP A 5 -1.08 -7.71 -9.77
N SER A 6 -0.56 -6.60 -10.33
CA SER A 6 -0.15 -6.56 -11.74
C SER A 6 1.02 -7.50 -12.04
N GLU A 7 1.97 -7.65 -11.12
CA GLU A 7 3.08 -8.59 -11.23
C GLU A 7 2.60 -10.06 -11.23
N ILE A 8 1.58 -10.37 -10.40
CA ILE A 8 0.92 -11.69 -10.38
C ILE A 8 0.21 -11.95 -11.71
N VAL A 9 -0.56 -10.98 -12.20
CA VAL A 9 -1.25 -11.08 -13.50
C VAL A 9 -0.27 -11.30 -14.65
N ALA A 10 0.82 -10.54 -14.67
CA ALA A 10 1.87 -10.72 -15.68
C ALA A 10 2.49 -12.14 -15.61
N SER A 11 2.71 -12.67 -14.41
CA SER A 11 3.22 -14.04 -14.24
C SER A 11 2.25 -15.10 -14.76
N ILE A 12 0.95 -14.95 -14.45
CA ILE A 12 -0.09 -15.89 -14.94
C ILE A 12 -0.10 -15.88 -16.48
N LEU A 13 -0.17 -14.71 -17.09
CA LEU A 13 -0.27 -14.60 -18.54
C LEU A 13 1.03 -14.98 -19.27
N SER A 14 2.21 -14.73 -18.68
CA SER A 14 3.48 -15.17 -19.26
C SER A 14 3.59 -16.70 -19.34
N LYS A 15 3.01 -17.44 -18.39
CA LYS A 15 2.93 -18.91 -18.44
C LYS A 15 2.05 -19.43 -19.58
N GLU A 16 1.09 -18.61 -20.03
CA GLU A 16 0.21 -18.89 -21.16
C GLU A 16 0.77 -18.37 -22.51
N GLY A 17 2.03 -17.96 -22.53
CA GLY A 17 2.70 -17.52 -23.76
C GLY A 17 2.54 -16.04 -24.11
N TYR A 18 1.92 -15.21 -23.26
CA TYR A 18 1.84 -13.77 -23.47
C TYR A 18 3.19 -13.11 -23.13
N SER A 19 3.61 -12.15 -23.96
CA SER A 19 4.79 -11.34 -23.73
C SER A 19 4.42 -9.93 -23.25
N ILE A 20 5.34 -9.31 -22.47
CA ILE A 20 5.15 -7.94 -21.97
C ILE A 20 5.75 -6.95 -22.96
N THR A 21 4.98 -5.91 -23.32
CA THR A 21 5.45 -4.79 -24.13
C THR A 21 5.42 -3.47 -23.35
N ASN A 22 6.34 -2.57 -23.66
CA ASN A 22 6.41 -1.22 -23.08
C ASN A 22 5.67 -0.16 -23.91
N THR A 23 5.15 -0.54 -25.09
CA THR A 23 4.46 0.36 -26.01
C THR A 23 2.99 -0.05 -26.16
N ILE A 24 2.08 0.88 -25.93
CA ILE A 24 0.64 0.62 -26.01
C ILE A 24 0.22 0.29 -27.44
N GLU A 25 0.84 0.93 -28.42
CA GLU A 25 0.54 0.77 -29.85
C GLU A 25 0.79 -0.66 -30.34
N ASN A 26 1.81 -1.31 -29.78
CA ASN A 26 2.21 -2.67 -30.14
C ASN A 26 1.47 -3.75 -29.34
N SER A 27 0.63 -3.35 -28.36
CA SER A 27 -0.08 -4.32 -27.52
C SER A 27 -1.30 -4.91 -28.22
N ASP A 28 -1.54 -6.20 -27.96
CA ASP A 28 -2.77 -6.93 -28.34
C ASP A 28 -3.74 -7.01 -27.15
N LEU A 29 -3.20 -6.83 -25.94
CA LEU A 29 -3.94 -6.86 -24.69
C LEU A 29 -3.49 -5.71 -23.79
N ILE A 30 -4.45 -4.92 -23.30
CA ILE A 30 -4.22 -3.89 -22.28
C ILE A 30 -5.03 -4.23 -21.03
N LEU A 31 -4.35 -4.47 -19.92
CA LEU A 31 -4.98 -4.70 -18.63
C LEU A 31 -4.72 -3.51 -17.70
N ILE A 32 -5.79 -2.90 -17.19
CA ILE A 32 -5.71 -1.76 -16.28
C ILE A 32 -6.09 -2.22 -14.88
N ASN A 33 -5.12 -2.33 -13.99
CA ASN A 33 -5.38 -2.65 -12.59
C ASN A 33 -5.80 -1.39 -11.83
N THR A 34 -6.95 -1.44 -11.20
CA THR A 34 -7.68 -0.26 -10.72
C THR A 34 -7.88 -0.25 -9.21
N CYS A 35 -7.92 0.96 -8.64
CA CYS A 35 -8.28 1.21 -7.25
C CYS A 35 -9.69 1.81 -7.19
N SER A 36 -10.47 1.47 -6.16
CA SER A 36 -11.81 2.02 -5.91
C SER A 36 -11.89 2.87 -4.65
N ILE A 37 -10.75 3.21 -4.06
CA ILE A 37 -10.70 3.96 -2.79
C ILE A 37 -11.10 5.43 -2.98
N ARG A 38 -10.91 6.00 -4.18
CA ARG A 38 -11.11 7.42 -4.46
C ARG A 38 -11.86 7.62 -5.77
N GLU A 39 -12.78 8.58 -5.79
CA GLU A 39 -13.52 8.98 -7.00
C GLU A 39 -12.59 9.44 -8.13
N LYS A 40 -11.62 10.30 -7.80
CA LYS A 40 -10.63 10.77 -8.76
C LYS A 40 -9.84 9.63 -9.43
N ALA A 41 -9.65 8.50 -8.74
CA ALA A 41 -8.99 7.34 -9.35
C ALA A 41 -9.89 6.70 -10.43
N GLU A 42 -11.19 6.60 -10.20
CA GLU A 42 -12.14 6.08 -11.18
C GLU A 42 -12.26 7.02 -12.40
N GLU A 43 -12.35 8.31 -12.16
CA GLU A 43 -12.35 9.33 -13.23
C GLU A 43 -11.08 9.26 -14.08
N THR A 44 -9.92 9.12 -13.44
CA THR A 44 -8.64 8.93 -14.15
C THR A 44 -8.66 7.69 -15.05
N ILE A 45 -9.24 6.58 -14.59
CA ILE A 45 -9.38 5.36 -15.39
C ILE A 45 -10.31 5.59 -16.59
N ARG A 46 -11.46 6.24 -16.39
CA ARG A 46 -12.40 6.55 -17.48
C ARG A 46 -11.75 7.46 -18.54
N ASN A 47 -10.98 8.46 -18.11
CA ASN A 47 -10.22 9.31 -19.03
C ASN A 47 -9.16 8.51 -19.80
N ARG A 48 -8.46 7.57 -19.13
CA ARG A 48 -7.50 6.70 -19.79
C ARG A 48 -8.17 5.78 -20.82
N LEU A 49 -9.35 5.23 -20.51
CA LEU A 49 -10.14 4.43 -21.46
C LEU A 49 -10.51 5.23 -22.71
N ARG A 50 -10.88 6.52 -22.58
CA ARG A 50 -11.15 7.40 -23.73
C ARG A 50 -9.93 7.52 -24.65
N ASN A 51 -8.72 7.66 -24.08
CA ASN A 51 -7.49 7.73 -24.88
C ASN A 51 -7.18 6.38 -25.56
N ILE A 52 -7.37 5.26 -24.87
CA ILE A 52 -7.17 3.91 -25.43
C ILE A 52 -8.19 3.62 -26.55
N ASN A 53 -9.40 4.19 -26.47
CA ASN A 53 -10.42 4.03 -27.50
C ASN A 53 -9.94 4.50 -28.87
N VAL A 54 -9.10 5.52 -28.94
CA VAL A 54 -8.50 5.98 -30.20
C VAL A 54 -7.64 4.88 -30.81
N ILE A 55 -6.86 4.18 -29.98
CA ILE A 55 -5.99 3.07 -30.42
C ILE A 55 -6.86 1.87 -30.86
N LYS A 56 -7.88 1.51 -30.06
CA LYS A 56 -8.78 0.39 -30.38
C LYS A 56 -9.55 0.60 -31.69
N LYS A 57 -9.91 1.84 -32.06
CA LYS A 57 -10.52 2.16 -33.36
C LYS A 57 -9.60 1.80 -34.52
N ASN A 58 -8.29 2.00 -34.37
CA ASN A 58 -7.28 1.67 -35.39
C ASN A 58 -6.87 0.18 -35.34
N LYS A 59 -7.07 -0.49 -34.19
CA LYS A 59 -6.76 -1.90 -33.95
C LYS A 59 -7.95 -2.59 -33.28
N PRO A 60 -9.00 -2.96 -34.03
CA PRO A 60 -10.25 -3.54 -33.47
C PRO A 60 -10.03 -4.85 -32.70
N SER A 61 -8.96 -5.59 -33.01
CA SER A 61 -8.57 -6.82 -32.30
C SER A 61 -7.97 -6.59 -30.91
N LEU A 62 -7.64 -5.35 -30.54
CA LEU A 62 -7.09 -5.01 -29.24
C LEU A 62 -8.10 -5.35 -28.13
N ILE A 63 -7.70 -6.17 -27.18
CA ILE A 63 -8.51 -6.55 -26.01
C ILE A 63 -8.19 -5.61 -24.84
N ILE A 64 -9.23 -5.10 -24.17
CA ILE A 64 -9.10 -4.20 -23.03
C ILE A 64 -9.76 -4.84 -21.80
N GLY A 65 -8.98 -5.01 -20.73
CA GLY A 65 -9.46 -5.54 -19.46
C GLY A 65 -9.30 -4.55 -18.31
N ILE A 66 -10.31 -4.49 -17.44
CA ILE A 66 -10.26 -3.76 -16.18
C ILE A 66 -10.16 -4.76 -15.03
N LEU A 67 -9.13 -4.59 -14.20
CA LEU A 67 -8.81 -5.47 -13.08
C LEU A 67 -8.90 -4.74 -11.73
N GLY A 68 -8.99 -5.51 -10.66
CA GLY A 68 -8.83 -5.02 -9.30
C GLY A 68 -10.11 -4.49 -8.65
N CYS A 69 -9.96 -3.58 -7.66
CA CYS A 69 -11.07 -3.18 -6.78
C CYS A 69 -12.23 -2.46 -7.49
N MET A 70 -11.97 -1.70 -8.56
CA MET A 70 -13.04 -1.06 -9.33
C MET A 70 -13.81 -2.10 -10.15
N ALA A 71 -13.11 -3.08 -10.72
CA ALA A 71 -13.72 -4.22 -11.40
C ALA A 71 -14.67 -4.98 -10.48
N GLU A 72 -14.20 -5.34 -9.27
CA GLU A 72 -15.01 -6.05 -8.27
C GLU A 72 -16.24 -5.25 -7.83
N ARG A 73 -16.11 -3.94 -7.67
CA ARG A 73 -17.22 -3.10 -7.20
C ARG A 73 -18.27 -2.84 -8.29
N LEU A 74 -17.86 -2.62 -9.53
CA LEU A 74 -18.75 -2.25 -10.63
C LEU A 74 -19.28 -3.45 -11.41
N LYS A 75 -18.51 -4.53 -11.48
CA LYS A 75 -18.89 -5.79 -12.13
C LYS A 75 -19.39 -5.57 -13.56
N GLU A 76 -20.49 -6.21 -13.92
CA GLU A 76 -21.13 -6.10 -15.23
C GLU A 76 -21.53 -4.66 -15.62
N LYS A 77 -21.85 -3.81 -14.62
CA LYS A 77 -22.16 -2.40 -14.86
C LYS A 77 -21.02 -1.70 -15.62
N LEU A 78 -19.77 -2.06 -15.33
CA LEU A 78 -18.60 -1.47 -16.02
C LEU A 78 -18.57 -1.81 -17.51
N LEU A 79 -18.92 -3.04 -17.92
CA LEU A 79 -19.03 -3.42 -19.33
C LEU A 79 -20.15 -2.69 -20.06
N ASN A 80 -21.24 -2.38 -19.37
CA ASN A 80 -22.38 -1.66 -19.92
C ASN A 80 -22.07 -0.18 -20.11
N GLU A 81 -21.36 0.43 -19.18
CA GLU A 81 -20.97 1.84 -19.21
C GLU A 81 -19.80 2.10 -20.18
N GLU A 82 -18.79 1.20 -20.18
CA GLU A 82 -17.56 1.35 -20.97
C GLU A 82 -17.51 0.32 -22.10
N LYS A 83 -18.09 0.67 -23.25
CA LYS A 83 -18.26 -0.25 -24.39
C LYS A 83 -16.95 -0.82 -24.94
N ILE A 84 -15.83 -0.12 -24.73
CA ILE A 84 -14.49 -0.57 -25.19
C ILE A 84 -13.88 -1.66 -24.32
N VAL A 85 -14.42 -1.89 -23.12
CA VAL A 85 -13.93 -2.90 -22.19
C VAL A 85 -14.48 -4.28 -22.58
N ASP A 86 -13.60 -5.25 -22.69
CA ASP A 86 -13.91 -6.63 -23.07
C ASP A 86 -13.89 -7.57 -21.87
N ILE A 87 -13.02 -7.30 -20.85
CA ILE A 87 -12.83 -8.14 -19.67
C ILE A 87 -12.94 -7.31 -18.39
N VAL A 88 -13.65 -7.86 -17.40
CA VAL A 88 -13.70 -7.32 -16.03
C VAL A 88 -13.36 -8.45 -15.04
N ALA A 89 -12.27 -8.30 -14.29
CA ALA A 89 -11.84 -9.31 -13.32
C ALA A 89 -11.55 -8.70 -11.94
N GLY A 90 -12.17 -9.30 -10.91
CA GLY A 90 -11.94 -8.95 -9.51
C GLY A 90 -10.54 -9.36 -9.02
N PRO A 91 -10.12 -8.86 -7.82
CA PRO A 91 -8.78 -9.17 -7.29
C PRO A 91 -8.51 -10.65 -7.03
N ASP A 92 -9.52 -11.45 -6.83
CA ASP A 92 -9.40 -12.88 -6.55
C ASP A 92 -9.67 -13.77 -7.77
N SER A 93 -9.86 -13.17 -8.96
CA SER A 93 -10.19 -13.88 -10.20
C SER A 93 -9.04 -13.91 -11.22
N TYR A 94 -7.82 -13.56 -10.82
CA TYR A 94 -6.71 -13.45 -11.78
C TYR A 94 -6.29 -14.79 -12.39
N ARG A 95 -6.48 -15.93 -11.68
CA ARG A 95 -6.21 -17.25 -12.23
C ARG A 95 -7.11 -17.60 -13.41
N ASP A 96 -8.29 -16.99 -13.47
CA ASP A 96 -9.25 -17.24 -14.54
C ASP A 96 -9.01 -16.35 -15.78
N LEU A 97 -8.05 -15.42 -15.74
CA LEU A 97 -7.75 -14.53 -16.86
C LEU A 97 -7.47 -15.26 -18.17
N PRO A 98 -6.71 -16.37 -18.22
CA PRO A 98 -6.54 -17.12 -19.47
C PRO A 98 -7.87 -17.59 -20.08
N LYS A 99 -8.77 -18.12 -19.26
CA LYS A 99 -10.09 -18.57 -19.69
C LYS A 99 -10.96 -17.40 -20.16
N LEU A 100 -10.93 -16.26 -19.45
CA LEU A 100 -11.67 -15.05 -19.85
C LEU A 100 -11.16 -14.51 -21.19
N LEU A 101 -9.85 -14.57 -21.42
CA LEU A 101 -9.22 -14.16 -22.67
C LEU A 101 -9.62 -15.11 -23.83
N SER A 102 -9.56 -16.43 -23.63
CA SER A 102 -10.01 -17.40 -24.66
C SER A 102 -11.46 -17.14 -25.06
N ASN A 103 -12.36 -16.91 -24.11
CA ASN A 103 -13.76 -16.58 -24.43
C ASN A 103 -13.90 -15.32 -25.28
N VAL A 104 -13.11 -14.27 -24.99
CA VAL A 104 -13.16 -13.03 -25.80
C VAL A 104 -12.58 -13.26 -27.19
N ILE A 105 -11.49 -14.04 -27.32
CA ILE A 105 -10.80 -14.29 -28.59
C ILE A 105 -11.66 -15.20 -29.49
N GLU A 106 -12.15 -16.31 -28.95
CA GLU A 106 -12.83 -17.37 -29.71
C GLU A 106 -14.29 -17.02 -29.96
N ASN A 107 -15.02 -16.60 -28.93
CA ASN A 107 -16.47 -16.39 -28.99
C ASN A 107 -16.83 -14.93 -29.26
N LYS A 108 -15.87 -13.98 -29.19
CA LYS A 108 -16.08 -12.52 -29.28
C LYS A 108 -17.09 -11.99 -28.24
N GLU A 109 -17.21 -12.67 -27.12
CA GLU A 109 -18.09 -12.32 -26.03
C GLU A 109 -17.32 -11.61 -24.89
N LYS A 110 -17.91 -10.56 -24.34
CA LYS A 110 -17.37 -9.88 -23.17
C LYS A 110 -17.41 -10.80 -21.96
N SER A 111 -16.36 -10.74 -21.13
CA SER A 111 -16.21 -11.68 -20.01
C SER A 111 -16.08 -10.97 -18.67
N VAL A 112 -16.78 -11.47 -17.66
CA VAL A 112 -16.73 -10.95 -16.28
C VAL A 112 -16.47 -12.09 -15.31
N ASN A 113 -15.51 -11.87 -14.40
CA ASN A 113 -15.35 -12.71 -13.22
C ASN A 113 -15.00 -11.83 -12.00
N THR A 114 -15.89 -11.78 -11.03
CA THR A 114 -15.79 -10.92 -9.83
C THR A 114 -16.19 -11.73 -8.59
N ILE A 115 -15.42 -12.75 -8.31
CA ILE A 115 -15.62 -13.64 -7.15
C ILE A 115 -14.69 -13.19 -6.03
N LEU A 116 -15.23 -13.08 -4.80
CA LEU A 116 -14.42 -12.90 -3.59
C LEU A 116 -14.13 -14.27 -3.00
N SER A 117 -12.89 -14.72 -3.11
CA SER A 117 -12.41 -15.96 -2.54
C SER A 117 -12.27 -15.87 -1.01
N LEU A 118 -12.44 -16.99 -0.34
CA LEU A 118 -12.12 -17.14 1.09
C LEU A 118 -10.70 -17.69 1.33
N GLU A 119 -10.01 -18.16 0.28
CA GLU A 119 -8.75 -18.89 0.38
C GLU A 119 -7.62 -18.35 -0.52
N GLU A 120 -7.95 -17.69 -1.63
CA GLU A 120 -6.95 -17.27 -2.61
C GLU A 120 -5.93 -16.27 -2.05
N THR A 121 -4.66 -16.65 -2.06
CA THR A 121 -3.51 -15.84 -1.64
C THR A 121 -2.45 -15.67 -2.73
N TYR A 122 -2.54 -16.43 -3.84
CA TYR A 122 -1.56 -16.49 -4.93
C TYR A 122 -0.16 -16.95 -4.46
N ASP A 123 -0.10 -17.78 -3.41
CA ASP A 123 1.15 -18.20 -2.75
C ASP A 123 2.08 -19.05 -3.64
N ASN A 124 1.53 -19.78 -4.62
CA ASN A 124 2.27 -20.61 -5.56
C ASN A 124 2.63 -19.89 -6.89
N ILE A 125 2.45 -18.57 -6.96
CA ILE A 125 2.82 -17.76 -8.13
C ILE A 125 4.03 -16.93 -7.80
N GLU A 126 5.15 -17.19 -8.48
CA GLU A 126 6.31 -16.28 -8.44
C GLU A 126 6.01 -15.06 -9.32
N PRO A 127 5.94 -13.84 -8.75
CA PRO A 127 5.56 -12.66 -9.51
C PRO A 127 6.65 -12.25 -10.51
N VAL A 128 6.24 -11.90 -11.74
CA VAL A 128 7.12 -11.24 -12.72
C VAL A 128 7.31 -9.79 -12.30
N ARG A 129 8.56 -9.35 -12.11
CA ARG A 129 8.86 -8.00 -11.65
C ARG A 129 8.74 -6.99 -12.77
N LEU A 130 7.65 -6.20 -12.73
CA LEU A 130 7.35 -5.17 -13.71
C LEU A 130 8.08 -3.87 -13.38
N ASN A 131 8.76 -3.26 -14.38
CA ASN A 131 9.45 -1.98 -14.21
C ASN A 131 10.34 -1.93 -12.95
N SER A 132 10.96 -3.06 -12.60
CA SER A 132 11.80 -3.18 -11.42
C SER A 132 13.08 -2.36 -11.57
N ASN A 133 13.51 -1.72 -10.49
CA ASN A 133 14.84 -1.14 -10.41
C ASN A 133 15.93 -2.18 -10.04
N GLY A 134 15.56 -3.45 -9.86
CA GLY A 134 16.48 -4.53 -9.42
C GLY A 134 16.95 -4.42 -7.96
N ILE A 135 16.46 -3.42 -7.20
CA ILE A 135 16.95 -3.09 -5.86
C ILE A 135 15.88 -3.29 -4.80
N THR A 136 14.64 -2.86 -5.10
CA THR A 136 13.51 -2.91 -4.16
C THR A 136 12.37 -3.74 -4.73
N ALA A 137 11.72 -4.57 -3.90
CA ALA A 137 10.59 -5.39 -4.31
C ALA A 137 9.47 -5.39 -3.28
N PHE A 138 8.24 -5.65 -3.74
CA PHE A 138 7.09 -5.83 -2.88
C PHE A 138 6.73 -7.32 -2.77
N ILE A 139 6.43 -7.78 -1.55
CA ILE A 139 5.92 -9.13 -1.30
C ILE A 139 4.54 -9.01 -0.64
N SER A 140 3.51 -9.50 -1.30
CA SER A 140 2.17 -9.59 -0.71
C SER A 140 2.14 -10.74 0.30
N ILE A 141 1.85 -10.42 1.58
CA ILE A 141 1.81 -11.40 2.67
C ILE A 141 0.40 -11.80 3.07
N MET A 142 -0.59 -11.00 2.66
CA MET A 142 -1.99 -11.23 2.97
C MET A 142 -2.90 -10.49 2.01
N ARG A 143 -4.17 -10.89 1.96
CA ARG A 143 -5.23 -10.28 1.15
C ARG A 143 -6.49 -10.07 1.98
N GLY A 144 -7.29 -9.05 1.62
CA GLY A 144 -8.51 -8.71 2.35
C GLY A 144 -8.26 -8.02 3.68
N CYS A 145 -9.34 -7.64 4.37
CA CYS A 145 -9.27 -6.97 5.67
C CYS A 145 -10.56 -7.20 6.45
N ASP A 146 -10.43 -7.62 7.70
CA ASP A 146 -11.56 -7.83 8.61
C ASP A 146 -11.96 -6.58 9.40
N ASN A 147 -11.17 -5.52 9.31
CA ASN A 147 -11.53 -4.22 9.87
C ASN A 147 -12.65 -3.57 9.06
N MET A 148 -13.82 -3.45 9.65
CA MET A 148 -15.02 -2.86 9.05
C MET A 148 -15.05 -1.34 9.26
N CYS A 149 -13.96 -0.63 8.95
CA CYS A 149 -13.95 0.84 8.98
C CYS A 149 -15.07 1.39 8.12
N SER A 150 -15.89 2.32 8.66
CA SER A 150 -17.17 2.68 8.04
C SER A 150 -17.04 3.33 6.65
N PHE A 151 -15.92 3.98 6.37
CA PHE A 151 -15.61 4.63 5.08
C PHE A 151 -14.96 3.70 4.05
N CYS A 152 -14.57 2.47 4.45
CA CYS A 152 -13.66 1.64 3.67
C CYS A 152 -14.39 0.65 2.77
N VAL A 153 -13.96 0.56 1.51
CA VAL A 153 -14.49 -0.39 0.51
C VAL A 153 -13.74 -1.72 0.49
N VAL A 154 -12.58 -1.82 1.15
CA VAL A 154 -11.70 -3.00 1.06
C VAL A 154 -12.40 -4.30 1.41
N PRO A 155 -13.18 -4.43 2.51
CA PRO A 155 -13.87 -5.68 2.82
C PRO A 155 -14.85 -6.12 1.72
N PHE A 156 -15.35 -5.19 0.92
CA PHE A 156 -16.32 -5.44 -0.15
C PHE A 156 -15.66 -5.68 -1.52
N THR A 157 -14.37 -5.33 -1.67
CA THR A 157 -13.67 -5.44 -2.95
C THR A 157 -12.48 -6.41 -2.91
N ARG A 158 -12.00 -6.77 -1.72
CA ARG A 158 -10.90 -7.73 -1.51
C ARG A 158 -11.27 -8.84 -0.53
N GLY A 159 -12.51 -8.84 -0.02
CA GLY A 159 -13.02 -9.87 0.85
C GLY A 159 -12.41 -9.88 2.24
N ARG A 160 -12.60 -11.02 2.90
CA ARG A 160 -12.08 -11.29 4.24
C ARG A 160 -10.57 -11.47 4.22
N GLU A 161 -9.97 -11.31 5.39
CA GLU A 161 -8.55 -11.45 5.60
C GLU A 161 -8.07 -12.89 5.41
N ARG A 162 -7.03 -13.05 4.60
CA ARG A 162 -6.36 -14.31 4.32
C ARG A 162 -4.85 -14.09 4.36
N SER A 163 -4.18 -14.82 5.23
CA SER A 163 -2.72 -14.79 5.37
C SER A 163 -2.09 -15.81 4.42
N ARG A 164 -1.05 -15.39 3.71
CA ARG A 164 -0.26 -16.24 2.83
C ARG A 164 0.67 -17.11 3.69
N ASP A 165 1.04 -18.29 3.22
CA ASP A 165 2.01 -19.19 3.84
C ASP A 165 3.33 -18.47 4.14
N PRO A 166 3.80 -18.43 5.42
CA PRO A 166 5.03 -17.73 5.81
C PRO A 166 6.29 -18.33 5.18
N TYR A 167 6.30 -19.62 4.91
CA TYR A 167 7.43 -20.29 4.28
C TYR A 167 7.57 -19.90 2.80
N SER A 168 6.44 -19.77 2.09
CA SER A 168 6.43 -19.25 0.73
C SER A 168 6.89 -17.78 0.66
N ILE A 169 6.53 -16.95 1.65
CA ILE A 169 6.99 -15.57 1.77
C ILE A 169 8.49 -15.51 2.00
N LYS A 170 9.00 -16.33 2.94
CA LYS A 170 10.43 -16.43 3.24
C LYS A 170 11.23 -16.86 2.02
N GLU A 171 10.75 -17.84 1.27
CA GLU A 171 11.43 -18.32 0.07
C GLU A 171 11.45 -17.27 -1.04
N GLU A 172 10.32 -16.57 -1.27
CA GLU A 172 10.27 -15.44 -2.21
C GLU A 172 11.27 -14.34 -1.82
N ALA A 173 11.35 -13.99 -0.54
CA ALA A 173 12.29 -13.00 -0.02
C ALA A 173 13.75 -13.42 -0.23
N LYS A 174 14.07 -14.69 0.03
CA LYS A 174 15.40 -15.27 -0.19
C LYS A 174 15.78 -15.28 -1.68
N ASN A 175 14.85 -15.66 -2.55
CA ASN A 175 15.05 -15.65 -3.98
C ASN A 175 15.30 -14.25 -4.53
N LEU A 176 14.58 -13.24 -4.03
CA LEU A 176 14.82 -11.84 -4.38
C LEU A 176 16.21 -11.39 -3.93
N TYR A 177 16.63 -11.70 -2.69
CA TYR A 177 17.97 -11.38 -2.22
C TYR A 177 19.06 -12.02 -3.09
N ASN A 178 18.91 -13.30 -3.44
CA ASN A 178 19.84 -14.02 -4.33
C ASN A 178 19.89 -13.42 -5.74
N LYS A 179 18.80 -12.80 -6.21
CA LYS A 179 18.72 -12.04 -7.47
C LYS A 179 19.30 -10.61 -7.35
N GLY A 180 19.86 -10.23 -6.20
CA GLY A 180 20.51 -8.93 -5.99
C GLY A 180 19.64 -7.83 -5.37
N TYR A 181 18.38 -8.10 -5.05
CA TYR A 181 17.52 -7.12 -4.37
C TYR A 181 18.04 -6.83 -2.96
N LYS A 182 17.98 -5.57 -2.56
CA LYS A 182 18.50 -5.06 -1.28
C LYS A 182 17.40 -4.64 -0.30
N GLU A 183 16.22 -4.36 -0.77
CA GLU A 183 15.06 -4.06 0.09
C GLU A 183 13.83 -4.81 -0.36
N ILE A 184 13.09 -5.38 0.59
CA ILE A 184 11.74 -5.90 0.39
C ILE A 184 10.75 -5.15 1.28
N THR A 185 9.55 -4.94 0.74
CA THR A 185 8.43 -4.38 1.51
C THR A 185 7.32 -5.42 1.62
N LEU A 186 7.03 -5.85 2.84
CA LEU A 186 5.90 -6.73 3.13
C LEU A 186 4.59 -5.94 3.04
N LEU A 187 3.69 -6.35 2.16
CA LEU A 187 2.43 -5.67 1.85
C LEU A 187 1.20 -6.45 2.28
N GLY A 188 0.24 -5.74 2.84
CA GLY A 188 -1.11 -6.22 3.12
C GLY A 188 -2.11 -5.07 3.21
N GLN A 189 -3.36 -5.35 3.50
CA GLN A 189 -4.35 -4.34 3.86
C GLN A 189 -4.28 -3.97 5.34
N ASN A 190 -3.70 -4.85 6.16
CA ASN A 190 -3.40 -4.67 7.58
C ASN A 190 -2.36 -5.73 7.98
N VAL A 191 -1.08 -5.47 7.78
CA VAL A 191 -0.03 -6.48 7.97
C VAL A 191 0.08 -6.98 9.41
N ASP A 192 -0.20 -6.13 10.40
CA ASP A 192 -0.09 -6.49 11.82
C ASP A 192 -1.11 -7.53 12.26
N SER A 193 -2.19 -7.70 11.48
CA SER A 193 -3.20 -8.72 11.76
C SER A 193 -2.90 -10.08 11.15
N TYR A 194 -1.76 -10.21 10.45
CA TYR A 194 -1.31 -11.48 9.87
C TYR A 194 -1.30 -12.59 10.93
N LYS A 195 -2.01 -13.68 10.62
CA LYS A 195 -2.04 -14.91 11.40
C LYS A 195 -2.16 -16.09 10.44
N TRP A 196 -1.28 -17.06 10.59
CA TRP A 196 -1.28 -18.25 9.77
C TRP A 196 -1.05 -19.50 10.60
N SER A 197 -1.68 -20.61 10.23
CA SER A 197 -1.41 -21.94 10.75
C SER A 197 -1.59 -22.94 9.63
N LYS A 198 -0.79 -23.99 9.66
CA LYS A 198 -0.87 -25.09 8.67
C LYS A 198 -2.23 -25.81 8.70
N GLU A 199 -2.87 -25.86 9.86
CA GLU A 199 -4.12 -26.60 10.07
C GLU A 199 -5.36 -25.81 9.61
N VAL A 200 -5.32 -24.46 9.65
CA VAL A 200 -6.49 -23.62 9.42
C VAL A 200 -6.12 -22.35 8.69
N ASN A 201 -6.63 -22.20 7.49
CA ASN A 201 -6.37 -21.02 6.64
C ASN A 201 -7.33 -19.82 6.88
N ASN A 202 -8.20 -19.92 7.89
CA ASN A 202 -9.22 -18.89 8.16
C ASN A 202 -9.00 -18.27 9.54
N LYS A 203 -8.69 -16.96 9.57
CA LYS A 203 -8.41 -16.19 10.77
C LYS A 203 -9.49 -16.31 11.85
N LYS A 204 -10.79 -16.29 11.49
CA LYS A 204 -11.89 -16.46 12.45
C LYS A 204 -11.92 -17.83 13.12
N LYS A 205 -11.51 -18.87 12.39
CA LYS A 205 -11.36 -20.21 12.98
C LYS A 205 -10.15 -20.24 13.89
N LEU A 206 -9.03 -19.60 13.49
CA LEU A 206 -7.83 -19.44 14.32
C LEU A 206 -8.10 -18.69 15.63
N GLU A 207 -8.93 -17.66 15.61
CA GLU A 207 -9.28 -16.87 16.81
C GLU A 207 -10.27 -17.58 17.75
N LYS A 208 -11.03 -18.55 17.26
CA LYS A 208 -12.05 -19.28 18.03
C LYS A 208 -11.59 -20.62 18.59
N SER A 209 -10.49 -21.14 18.12
CA SER A 209 -9.97 -22.44 18.55
C SER A 209 -8.78 -22.24 19.48
N ASN A 210 -8.94 -22.66 20.75
CA ASN A 210 -7.84 -22.66 21.72
C ASN A 210 -6.85 -23.83 21.51
N ASP A 211 -7.15 -24.76 20.60
CA ASP A 211 -6.41 -26.01 20.40
C ASP A 211 -5.42 -25.96 19.24
N ILE A 212 -5.43 -24.86 18.45
CA ILE A 212 -4.52 -24.72 17.29
C ILE A 212 -3.12 -24.36 17.82
N LYS A 213 -2.20 -25.29 17.64
CA LYS A 213 -0.78 -25.11 17.91
C LYS A 213 -0.08 -24.48 16.68
N ASP A 214 1.05 -23.84 16.91
CA ASP A 214 1.94 -23.31 15.86
C ASP A 214 1.32 -22.19 15.00
N ILE A 215 0.66 -21.23 15.65
CA ILE A 215 0.21 -20.00 14.97
C ILE A 215 1.42 -19.10 14.76
N ILE A 216 1.69 -18.76 13.51
CA ILE A 216 2.67 -17.76 13.10
C ILE A 216 1.97 -16.42 12.94
N ASN A 217 2.33 -15.43 13.74
CA ASN A 217 1.82 -14.07 13.68
C ASN A 217 2.75 -13.14 12.89
N PHE A 218 2.41 -11.84 12.81
CA PHE A 218 3.22 -10.90 12.04
C PHE A 218 4.63 -10.68 12.62
N SER A 219 4.79 -10.67 13.95
CA SER A 219 6.13 -10.53 14.55
C SER A 219 7.03 -11.72 14.23
N ASP A 220 6.46 -12.94 14.23
CA ASP A 220 7.20 -14.15 13.86
C ASP A 220 7.62 -14.12 12.39
N LEU A 221 6.68 -13.76 11.48
CA LEU A 221 6.98 -13.61 10.07
C LEU A 221 8.05 -12.56 9.81
N LEU A 222 7.94 -11.39 10.45
CA LEU A 222 8.90 -10.30 10.31
C LEU A 222 10.30 -10.74 10.75
N GLU A 223 10.40 -11.46 11.88
CA GLU A 223 11.65 -12.04 12.36
C GLU A 223 12.20 -13.11 11.40
N MET A 224 11.33 -13.99 10.87
CA MET A 224 11.73 -15.00 9.89
C MET A 224 12.38 -14.39 8.65
N VAL A 225 11.81 -13.28 8.17
CA VAL A 225 12.31 -12.58 6.98
C VAL A 225 13.58 -11.77 7.31
N ALA A 226 13.64 -11.12 8.47
CA ALA A 226 14.83 -10.37 8.91
C ALA A 226 16.07 -11.26 9.03
N LYS A 227 15.90 -12.53 9.44
CA LYS A 227 16.98 -13.51 9.58
C LYS A 227 17.53 -14.06 8.26
N ILE A 228 16.97 -13.72 7.10
CA ILE A 228 17.46 -14.21 5.81
C ILE A 228 18.88 -13.71 5.54
N ASN A 229 19.08 -12.40 5.69
CA ASN A 229 20.41 -11.78 5.57
C ASN A 229 20.39 -10.38 6.20
N PRO A 230 21.43 -9.95 6.95
CA PRO A 230 21.51 -8.62 7.55
C PRO A 230 21.58 -7.49 6.52
N ASP A 231 22.02 -7.76 5.27
CA ASP A 231 22.07 -6.77 4.20
C ASP A 231 20.73 -6.64 3.45
N LEU A 232 19.75 -7.51 3.71
CA LEU A 232 18.41 -7.41 3.18
C LEU A 232 17.57 -6.51 4.06
N ARG A 233 17.32 -5.28 3.63
CA ARG A 233 16.43 -4.36 4.34
C ARG A 233 14.97 -4.81 4.24
N VAL A 234 14.30 -4.91 5.37
CA VAL A 234 12.90 -5.33 5.47
C VAL A 234 12.05 -4.16 5.92
N ARG A 235 11.08 -3.80 5.09
CA ARG A 235 10.07 -2.79 5.35
C ARG A 235 8.69 -3.44 5.33
N PHE A 236 7.74 -2.87 6.02
CA PHE A 236 6.33 -3.27 5.93
C PHE A 236 5.43 -2.04 5.79
N SER A 237 4.22 -2.25 5.31
CA SER A 237 3.29 -1.15 5.06
C SER A 237 1.86 -1.55 5.35
N THR A 238 1.09 -0.57 5.83
CA THR A 238 -0.34 -0.67 6.15
C THR A 238 -0.59 -1.37 7.49
N SER A 239 -0.20 -0.71 8.56
CA SER A 239 -0.56 -1.08 9.94
C SER A 239 -1.95 -0.56 10.32
N HIS A 240 -2.59 -1.26 11.25
CA HIS A 240 -3.75 -0.72 11.94
C HIS A 240 -3.37 -0.49 13.42
N PRO A 241 -3.63 0.70 14.00
CA PRO A 241 -3.14 1.04 15.34
C PRO A 241 -3.43 0.00 16.41
N LYS A 242 -4.61 -0.63 16.38
CA LYS A 242 -5.00 -1.64 17.37
C LYS A 242 -4.26 -2.97 17.21
N ASP A 243 -3.76 -3.29 16.00
CA ASP A 243 -3.23 -4.62 15.68
C ASP A 243 -1.70 -4.68 15.82
N ILE A 244 -0.99 -3.54 15.79
CA ILE A 244 0.45 -3.48 16.02
C ILE A 244 0.76 -3.82 17.47
N THR A 245 1.46 -4.95 17.69
CA THR A 245 1.82 -5.46 19.02
C THR A 245 3.20 -4.96 19.46
N ASN A 246 3.48 -5.07 20.75
CA ASN A 246 4.82 -4.77 21.26
C ASN A 246 5.88 -5.75 20.73
N ASP A 247 5.49 -6.99 20.39
CA ASP A 247 6.40 -7.97 19.81
C ASP A 247 6.91 -7.50 18.44
N VAL A 248 6.04 -6.91 17.61
CA VAL A 248 6.46 -6.28 16.34
C VAL A 248 7.47 -5.15 16.59
N LEU A 249 7.21 -4.29 17.60
CA LEU A 249 8.13 -3.21 17.99
C LEU A 249 9.47 -3.74 18.48
N MET A 250 9.47 -4.86 19.22
CA MET A 250 10.71 -5.51 19.69
C MET A 250 11.50 -6.11 18.52
N VAL A 251 10.84 -6.66 17.49
CA VAL A 251 11.54 -7.13 16.27
C VAL A 251 12.19 -5.97 15.53
N ILE A 252 11.49 -4.83 15.38
CA ILE A 252 12.08 -3.62 14.76
C ILE A 252 13.33 -3.19 15.53
N LYS A 253 13.27 -3.17 16.86
CA LYS A 253 14.41 -2.80 17.70
C LYS A 253 15.58 -3.78 17.63
N LYS A 254 15.28 -5.09 17.52
CA LYS A 254 16.27 -6.18 17.57
C LYS A 254 17.07 -6.32 16.28
N TYR A 255 16.43 -6.08 15.13
CA TYR A 255 17.03 -6.34 13.82
C TYR A 255 17.29 -5.03 13.08
N GLU A 256 18.57 -4.64 12.93
CA GLU A 256 18.97 -3.40 12.26
C GLU A 256 18.53 -3.32 10.79
N ASN A 257 18.36 -4.47 10.15
CA ASN A 257 17.86 -4.55 8.76
C ASN A 257 16.34 -4.43 8.66
N VAL A 258 15.59 -4.43 9.77
CA VAL A 258 14.18 -4.03 9.78
C VAL A 258 14.10 -2.51 9.86
N CYS A 259 13.39 -1.90 8.92
CA CYS A 259 13.30 -0.45 8.84
C CYS A 259 12.73 0.18 10.11
N ASN A 260 13.40 1.21 10.58
CA ASN A 260 12.99 2.03 11.73
C ASN A 260 11.86 3.00 11.34
N TYR A 261 10.76 2.46 10.83
CA TYR A 261 9.66 3.21 10.25
C TYR A 261 8.34 2.47 10.38
N ILE A 262 7.29 3.18 10.81
CA ILE A 262 5.94 2.64 10.96
C ILE A 262 4.93 3.59 10.29
N HIS A 263 4.11 3.05 9.38
CA HIS A 263 2.93 3.75 8.85
C HIS A 263 1.72 3.38 9.69
N LEU A 264 1.21 4.32 10.50
CA LEU A 264 0.16 4.11 11.49
C LEU A 264 -1.03 5.06 11.28
N PRO A 265 -2.02 4.70 10.44
CA PRO A 265 -3.15 5.55 10.07
C PRO A 265 -4.04 5.93 11.26
N ALA A 266 -4.01 7.17 11.72
CA ALA A 266 -4.88 7.70 12.77
C ALA A 266 -6.31 7.96 12.26
N GLN A 267 -6.45 8.42 11.02
CA GLN A 267 -7.68 8.82 10.32
C GLN A 267 -8.31 10.12 10.85
N SER A 268 -8.46 10.29 12.16
CA SER A 268 -8.96 11.50 12.83
C SER A 268 -8.30 11.67 14.19
N GLY A 269 -8.23 12.88 14.70
CA GLY A 269 -7.77 13.21 16.05
C GLY A 269 -8.88 13.28 17.10
N ASN A 270 -10.13 13.03 16.72
CA ASN A 270 -11.28 13.13 17.63
C ASN A 270 -11.93 11.77 17.88
N SER A 271 -12.14 11.42 19.15
CA SER A 271 -12.66 10.10 19.58
C SER A 271 -14.09 9.82 19.06
N ARG A 272 -14.98 10.84 18.97
CA ARG A 272 -16.33 10.66 18.42
C ARG A 272 -16.28 10.35 16.92
N ILE A 273 -15.44 11.03 16.17
CA ILE A 273 -15.25 10.78 14.73
C ILE A 273 -14.62 9.41 14.52
N LEU A 274 -13.61 9.01 15.30
CA LEU A 274 -13.04 7.67 15.27
C LEU A 274 -14.09 6.59 15.51
N LYS A 275 -14.96 6.77 16.50
CA LYS A 275 -16.08 5.86 16.75
C LYS A 275 -17.05 5.77 15.57
N LYS A 276 -17.38 6.91 14.93
CA LYS A 276 -18.20 6.92 13.70
C LYS A 276 -17.51 6.25 12.53
N MET A 277 -16.18 6.40 12.41
CA MET A 277 -15.36 5.70 11.42
C MET A 277 -15.22 4.19 11.72
N ASN A 278 -15.84 3.69 12.79
CA ASN A 278 -15.73 2.33 13.30
C ASN A 278 -14.26 1.94 13.58
N ARG A 279 -13.50 2.90 14.11
CA ARG A 279 -12.17 2.62 14.66
C ARG A 279 -12.33 2.13 16.09
N THR A 280 -11.61 1.06 16.44
CA THR A 280 -11.74 0.37 17.73
C THR A 280 -10.82 0.95 18.81
N TYR A 281 -10.36 2.17 18.61
CA TYR A 281 -9.55 2.95 19.53
C TYR A 281 -10.03 4.41 19.53
N ASP A 282 -9.71 5.13 20.60
CA ASP A 282 -9.90 6.56 20.75
C ASP A 282 -8.56 7.33 20.60
N ARG A 283 -8.63 8.65 20.78
CA ARG A 283 -7.46 9.54 20.69
C ARG A 283 -6.38 9.18 21.70
N ASP A 284 -6.76 8.97 22.97
CA ASP A 284 -5.80 8.76 24.04
C ASP A 284 -5.08 7.41 23.91
N TRP A 285 -5.83 6.39 23.53
CA TRP A 285 -5.27 5.08 23.20
C TRP A 285 -4.24 5.19 22.05
N TYR A 286 -4.55 5.97 21.00
CA TYR A 286 -3.65 6.18 19.88
C TYR A 286 -2.36 6.91 20.31
N LEU A 287 -2.47 7.96 21.12
CA LEU A 287 -1.32 8.68 21.68
C LEU A 287 -0.45 7.77 22.55
N ASN A 288 -1.04 6.91 23.38
CA ASN A 288 -0.33 5.92 24.17
C ASN A 288 0.43 4.93 23.28
N LYS A 289 -0.15 4.50 22.17
CA LYS A 289 0.53 3.64 21.19
C LYS A 289 1.73 4.35 20.54
N ILE A 290 1.61 5.64 20.20
CA ILE A 290 2.74 6.45 19.70
C ILE A 290 3.84 6.54 20.78
N HIS A 291 3.47 6.73 22.05
CA HIS A 291 4.42 6.73 23.16
C HIS A 291 5.15 5.39 23.28
N ASP A 292 4.45 4.27 23.18
CA ASP A 292 5.05 2.93 23.23
C ASP A 292 6.04 2.72 22.07
N ILE A 293 5.69 3.14 20.85
CA ILE A 293 6.60 3.07 19.69
C ILE A 293 7.88 3.84 19.99
N LYS A 294 7.78 5.09 20.44
CA LYS A 294 8.95 5.94 20.76
C LYS A 294 9.77 5.39 21.92
N ARG A 295 9.13 4.74 22.90
CA ARG A 295 9.79 4.12 24.06
C ARG A 295 10.53 2.84 23.68
N ILE A 296 9.92 1.97 22.88
CA ILE A 296 10.46 0.64 22.56
C ILE A 296 11.46 0.72 21.40
N VAL A 297 11.05 1.32 20.28
CA VAL A 297 11.85 1.38 19.05
C VAL A 297 12.90 2.49 19.12
N GLY A 298 12.51 3.65 19.64
CA GLY A 298 13.35 4.83 19.76
C GLY A 298 12.66 6.10 19.29
N LYS A 299 13.17 7.25 19.76
CA LYS A 299 12.61 8.57 19.42
C LYS A 299 12.76 8.92 17.93
N ASP A 300 13.76 8.32 17.27
CA ASP A 300 14.08 8.55 15.85
C ASP A 300 13.28 7.64 14.91
N CYS A 301 12.39 6.79 15.45
CA CYS A 301 11.49 6.00 14.63
C CYS A 301 10.64 6.90 13.72
N GLY A 302 10.74 6.71 12.42
CA GLY A 302 9.91 7.41 11.45
C GLY A 302 8.45 6.99 11.57
N ILE A 303 7.55 7.94 11.75
CA ILE A 303 6.11 7.67 11.88
C ILE A 303 5.36 8.46 10.82
N SER A 304 4.55 7.75 10.03
CA SER A 304 3.60 8.38 9.10
C SER A 304 2.17 7.97 9.37
N SER A 305 1.21 8.71 8.82
CA SER A 305 -0.21 8.48 9.06
C SER A 305 -1.06 8.78 7.84
N ASP A 306 -2.33 8.36 7.90
CA ASP A 306 -3.40 8.82 7.02
C ASP A 306 -4.40 9.66 7.82
N PHE A 307 -4.94 10.69 7.17
CA PHE A 307 -6.01 11.53 7.71
C PHE A 307 -7.15 11.71 6.71
N ILE A 308 -8.37 11.63 7.21
CA ILE A 308 -9.60 11.94 6.47
C ILE A 308 -10.31 13.07 7.21
N THR A 309 -10.35 14.25 6.59
CA THR A 309 -11.05 15.43 7.11
C THR A 309 -12.44 15.56 6.50
N GLY A 310 -13.35 16.24 7.21
CA GLY A 310 -14.72 16.44 6.75
C GLY A 310 -15.55 15.17 6.70
N PHE A 311 -15.29 14.19 7.58
CA PHE A 311 -16.14 13.02 7.72
C PHE A 311 -17.54 13.43 8.18
N CYS A 312 -18.56 12.62 7.90
CA CYS A 312 -19.98 12.91 8.20
C CYS A 312 -20.18 13.49 9.58
N SER A 313 -20.73 14.71 9.65
CA SER A 313 -20.99 15.52 10.86
C SER A 313 -19.76 15.94 11.66
N GLU A 314 -18.57 15.92 11.10
CA GLU A 314 -17.37 16.48 11.74
C GLU A 314 -17.56 18.00 11.97
N THR A 315 -17.46 18.45 13.21
CA THR A 315 -17.52 19.84 13.60
C THR A 315 -16.16 20.54 13.49
N GLU A 316 -16.11 21.86 13.62
CA GLU A 316 -14.86 22.62 13.61
C GLU A 316 -13.97 22.27 14.81
N LYS A 317 -14.57 22.06 15.99
CA LYS A 317 -13.84 21.64 17.19
C LYS A 317 -13.14 20.29 16.96
N GLU A 318 -13.82 19.34 16.31
CA GLU A 318 -13.27 18.00 16.04
C GLU A 318 -12.20 18.01 14.96
N HIS A 319 -12.31 18.91 13.98
CA HIS A 319 -11.22 19.16 13.04
C HIS A 319 -9.97 19.72 13.77
N ASN A 320 -10.16 20.67 14.70
CA ASN A 320 -9.08 21.20 15.53
C ASN A 320 -8.43 20.12 16.42
N ASP A 321 -9.21 19.15 16.91
CA ASP A 321 -8.65 17.98 17.62
C ASP A 321 -7.71 17.18 16.71
N THR A 322 -8.01 17.09 15.40
CA THR A 322 -7.13 16.41 14.44
C THR A 322 -5.82 17.22 14.24
N LEU A 323 -5.89 18.54 14.10
CA LEU A 323 -4.70 19.39 14.02
C LEU A 323 -3.86 19.26 15.31
N SER A 324 -4.50 19.27 16.48
CA SER A 324 -3.85 19.09 17.78
C SER A 324 -3.21 17.72 17.93
N LEU A 325 -3.81 16.64 17.39
CA LEU A 325 -3.17 15.31 17.34
C LEU A 325 -1.89 15.35 16.50
N MET A 326 -1.93 16.02 15.34
CA MET A 326 -0.75 16.16 14.48
C MET A 326 0.37 16.91 15.21
N ASP A 327 0.05 17.94 16.00
CA ASP A 327 1.02 18.71 16.81
C ASP A 327 1.65 17.88 17.93
N ASN A 328 0.88 16.96 18.54
CA ASN A 328 1.37 16.10 19.60
C ASN A 328 2.29 14.99 19.09
N VAL A 329 2.02 14.45 17.91
CA VAL A 329 2.79 13.34 17.36
C VAL A 329 3.98 13.79 16.54
N ILE A 330 3.83 14.85 15.74
CA ILE A 330 4.80 15.40 14.77
C ILE A 330 5.22 14.30 13.78
N TYR A 331 4.32 13.96 12.87
CA TYR A 331 4.57 12.91 11.85
C TYR A 331 5.67 13.32 10.89
N ASP A 332 6.45 12.34 10.40
CA ASP A 332 7.45 12.57 9.35
C ASP A 332 6.79 12.99 8.04
N TYR A 333 5.69 12.32 7.70
CA TYR A 333 4.76 12.72 6.63
C TYR A 333 3.39 12.09 6.86
N SER A 334 2.37 12.55 6.11
CA SER A 334 1.04 11.98 6.15
C SER A 334 0.39 12.02 4.77
N TYR A 335 -0.47 11.04 4.50
CA TYR A 335 -1.37 11.10 3.37
C TYR A 335 -2.70 11.67 3.85
N MET A 336 -3.15 12.73 3.22
CA MET A 336 -4.27 13.54 3.68
C MET A 336 -5.35 13.62 2.61
N TYR A 337 -6.59 13.37 3.02
CA TYR A 337 -7.73 13.34 2.14
C TYR A 337 -8.91 14.03 2.80
N TYR A 338 -9.83 14.56 2.01
CA TYR A 338 -11.18 14.83 2.50
C TYR A 338 -12.06 13.61 2.28
N TYR A 339 -13.07 13.47 3.11
CA TYR A 339 -14.04 12.39 2.99
C TYR A 339 -14.80 12.50 1.66
N SER A 340 -14.83 11.41 0.92
CA SER A 340 -15.64 11.20 -0.28
C SER A 340 -16.46 9.94 -0.07
N GLU A 341 -17.76 10.08 -0.12
CA GLU A 341 -18.68 8.97 0.06
C GLU A 341 -18.42 7.87 -0.98
N ARG A 342 -18.49 6.61 -0.54
CA ARG A 342 -18.30 5.45 -1.39
C ARG A 342 -19.53 4.55 -1.33
N PRO A 343 -20.13 4.22 -2.49
CA PRO A 343 -21.28 3.33 -2.55
C PRO A 343 -20.99 1.98 -1.87
N GLY A 344 -21.95 1.50 -1.09
CA GLY A 344 -21.91 0.22 -0.41
C GLY A 344 -21.14 0.22 0.92
N THR A 345 -20.50 1.31 1.33
CA THR A 345 -19.82 1.41 2.63
C THR A 345 -20.79 1.58 3.78
N LEU A 346 -20.35 1.24 5.00
CA LEU A 346 -21.15 1.48 6.20
C LEU A 346 -21.45 2.96 6.43
N ALA A 347 -20.53 3.84 6.10
CA ALA A 347 -20.70 5.29 6.24
C ALA A 347 -21.83 5.79 5.33
N GLN A 348 -21.83 5.41 4.06
CA GLN A 348 -22.87 5.76 3.10
C GLN A 348 -24.27 5.29 3.55
N ARG A 349 -24.35 4.09 4.16
CA ARG A 349 -25.63 3.52 4.61
C ARG A 349 -26.14 4.12 5.93
N LYS A 350 -25.22 4.60 6.80
CA LYS A 350 -25.57 4.99 8.18
C LYS A 350 -25.56 6.49 8.44
N TYR A 351 -24.84 7.26 7.63
CA TYR A 351 -24.60 8.66 7.91
C TYR A 351 -24.93 9.53 6.69
N ASN A 352 -25.44 10.72 6.96
CA ASN A 352 -25.58 11.74 5.93
C ASN A 352 -24.27 12.53 5.83
N ASP A 353 -23.77 12.71 4.63
CA ASP A 353 -22.60 13.54 4.34
C ASP A 353 -23.02 15.02 4.28
N ASN A 354 -23.08 15.64 5.45
CA ASN A 354 -23.57 16.99 5.65
C ASN A 354 -22.46 18.05 5.80
N VAL A 355 -21.19 17.66 5.57
CA VAL A 355 -20.07 18.61 5.54
C VAL A 355 -19.89 19.09 4.10
N THR A 356 -19.98 20.41 3.88
CA THR A 356 -19.89 20.97 2.52
C THR A 356 -18.51 20.73 1.89
N LEU A 357 -18.47 20.60 0.57
CA LEU A 357 -17.22 20.40 -0.16
C LEU A 357 -16.21 21.53 0.08
N GLU A 358 -16.69 22.76 0.22
CA GLU A 358 -15.86 23.92 0.54
C GLU A 358 -15.17 23.74 1.90
N THR A 359 -15.94 23.41 2.95
CA THR A 359 -15.41 23.12 4.29
C THR A 359 -14.40 21.96 4.26
N LYS A 360 -14.70 20.88 3.53
CA LYS A 360 -13.77 19.75 3.37
C LYS A 360 -12.46 20.17 2.73
N LYS A 361 -12.50 20.96 1.66
CA LYS A 361 -11.29 21.46 0.96
C LYS A 361 -10.48 22.40 1.85
N ARG A 362 -11.13 23.32 2.58
CA ARG A 362 -10.47 24.22 3.53
C ARG A 362 -9.74 23.41 4.62
N ARG A 363 -10.43 22.50 5.28
CA ARG A 363 -9.86 21.64 6.33
C ARG A 363 -8.69 20.81 5.80
N LEU A 364 -8.81 20.26 4.60
CA LEU A 364 -7.71 19.54 3.96
C LEU A 364 -6.49 20.43 3.74
N SER A 365 -6.68 21.66 3.29
CA SER A 365 -5.60 22.64 3.12
C SER A 365 -4.88 22.94 4.44
N GLU A 366 -5.62 23.07 5.53
CA GLU A 366 -5.08 23.30 6.87
C GLU A 366 -4.21 22.13 7.36
N ILE A 367 -4.70 20.89 7.20
CA ILE A 367 -3.93 19.68 7.54
C ILE A 367 -2.65 19.60 6.70
N ILE A 368 -2.73 19.86 5.38
CA ILE A 368 -1.57 19.84 4.49
C ILE A 368 -0.53 20.87 4.92
N LYS A 369 -0.96 22.10 5.23
CA LYS A 369 -0.07 23.16 5.71
C LYS A 369 0.62 22.76 7.00
N ARG A 370 -0.13 22.21 7.98
CA ARG A 370 0.40 21.74 9.26
C ARG A 370 1.42 20.61 9.07
N GLN A 371 1.11 19.63 8.25
CA GLN A 371 2.03 18.52 7.97
C GLN A 371 3.32 18.99 7.30
N ASN A 372 3.22 19.86 6.30
CA ASN A 372 4.42 20.39 5.63
C ASN A 372 5.35 21.11 6.61
N GLN A 373 4.78 21.84 7.58
CA GLN A 373 5.57 22.50 8.63
C GLN A 373 6.25 21.48 9.54
N HIS A 374 5.53 20.43 9.97
CA HIS A 374 6.08 19.36 10.81
C HIS A 374 7.20 18.61 10.08
N SER A 375 6.96 18.21 8.82
CA SER A 375 7.96 17.52 8.00
C SER A 375 9.22 18.36 7.81
N LEU A 376 9.06 19.66 7.52
CA LEU A 376 10.20 20.58 7.39
C LEU A 376 10.98 20.70 8.71
N ASN A 377 10.28 20.90 9.84
CA ASN A 377 10.91 21.01 11.15
C ASN A 377 11.69 19.73 11.51
N LYS A 378 11.09 18.56 11.31
CA LYS A 378 11.79 17.27 11.53
C LYS A 378 12.99 17.10 10.60
N ASN A 379 12.86 17.46 9.34
CA ASN A 379 13.95 17.35 8.39
C ASN A 379 15.10 18.32 8.72
N LYS A 380 14.82 19.53 9.23
CA LYS A 380 15.87 20.45 9.71
C LYS A 380 16.70 19.86 10.85
N LEU A 381 16.10 19.03 11.71
CA LEU A 381 16.84 18.36 12.79
C LEU A 381 17.81 17.27 12.28
N THR A 382 17.70 16.87 11.01
CA THR A 382 18.62 15.89 10.40
C THR A 382 19.86 16.52 9.77
N ILE A 383 19.94 17.85 9.68
CA ILE A 383 21.09 18.56 9.10
C ILE A 383 22.32 18.23 9.93
N ASP A 384 23.44 18.03 9.26
CA ASP A 384 24.76 17.58 9.76
C ASP A 384 24.82 16.13 10.29
N ASN A 385 23.70 15.42 10.40
CA ASN A 385 23.70 14.00 10.72
C ASN A 385 24.06 13.14 9.49
N ILE A 386 24.62 11.95 9.76
CA ILE A 386 24.95 10.95 8.76
C ILE A 386 23.88 9.86 8.77
N TYR A 387 23.39 9.49 7.59
CA TYR A 387 22.40 8.44 7.41
C TYR A 387 22.88 7.37 6.44
N LYS A 388 22.66 6.10 6.78
CA LYS A 388 22.85 4.96 5.87
C LYS A 388 21.71 4.92 4.87
N VAL A 389 22.01 5.20 3.61
CA VAL A 389 21.04 5.34 2.50
C VAL A 389 21.19 4.17 1.53
N LEU A 390 20.09 3.47 1.23
CA LEU A 390 20.05 2.54 0.09
C LEU A 390 19.82 3.34 -1.19
N VAL A 391 20.76 3.25 -2.12
CA VAL A 391 20.70 4.00 -3.39
C VAL A 391 19.77 3.27 -4.37
N GLU A 392 18.62 3.87 -4.67
CA GLU A 392 17.56 3.26 -5.49
C GLU A 392 17.67 3.61 -6.99
N GLY A 393 18.52 4.58 -7.35
CA GLY A 393 18.68 5.01 -8.73
C GLY A 393 18.96 6.49 -8.90
N VAL A 394 18.90 6.95 -10.13
CA VAL A 394 19.10 8.36 -10.52
C VAL A 394 17.90 9.21 -10.08
N SER A 395 18.14 10.45 -9.67
CA SER A 395 17.10 11.41 -9.30
C SER A 395 16.20 11.75 -10.51
N LYS A 396 14.89 11.90 -10.26
CA LYS A 396 13.95 12.27 -11.34
C LYS A 396 14.16 13.68 -11.90
N LYS A 397 14.83 14.57 -11.14
CA LYS A 397 14.98 15.99 -11.51
C LYS A 397 16.30 16.30 -12.23
N SER A 398 17.28 15.45 -12.08
CA SER A 398 18.60 15.64 -12.68
C SER A 398 19.39 14.35 -12.72
N ASN A 399 20.05 14.07 -13.86
CA ASN A 399 20.91 12.90 -14.01
C ASN A 399 22.23 13.02 -13.22
N ASN A 400 22.56 14.20 -12.71
CA ASN A 400 23.77 14.43 -11.91
C ASN A 400 23.61 14.06 -10.44
N PHE A 401 22.45 13.57 -10.04
CA PHE A 401 22.16 13.21 -8.66
C PHE A 401 21.57 11.81 -8.55
N LEU A 402 21.99 11.11 -7.52
CA LEU A 402 21.38 9.86 -7.08
C LEU A 402 20.29 10.13 -6.03
N LYS A 403 19.40 9.18 -5.91
CA LYS A 403 18.36 9.17 -4.86
C LYS A 403 18.37 7.82 -4.14
N GLY A 404 18.06 7.87 -2.87
CA GLY A 404 17.88 6.67 -2.06
C GLY A 404 17.01 6.95 -0.84
N LYS A 405 16.83 5.96 0.00
CA LYS A 405 16.05 6.08 1.23
C LYS A 405 16.81 5.61 2.46
N THR A 406 16.55 6.30 3.56
CA THR A 406 17.00 5.86 4.90
C THR A 406 16.10 4.75 5.47
N SER A 407 16.50 4.17 6.59
CA SER A 407 15.67 3.24 7.37
C SER A 407 14.33 3.87 7.79
N GLU A 408 14.33 5.15 8.18
CA GLU A 408 13.17 5.95 8.57
C GLU A 408 12.28 6.39 7.40
N ASN A 409 12.55 5.86 6.19
CA ASN A 409 11.83 6.15 4.95
C ASN A 409 11.96 7.59 4.44
N LYS A 410 13.03 8.30 4.82
CA LYS A 410 13.33 9.64 4.29
C LYS A 410 14.00 9.53 2.93
N LEU A 411 13.52 10.30 1.96
CA LEU A 411 14.14 10.43 0.65
C LEU A 411 15.39 11.31 0.76
N VAL A 412 16.52 10.80 0.30
CA VAL A 412 17.80 11.51 0.26
C VAL A 412 18.26 11.63 -1.20
N VAL A 413 18.73 12.82 -1.57
CA VAL A 413 19.30 13.12 -2.89
C VAL A 413 20.72 13.68 -2.68
N PHE A 414 21.68 13.17 -3.43
CA PHE A 414 23.09 13.54 -3.30
C PHE A 414 23.81 13.42 -4.68
N PRO A 415 24.96 14.09 -4.87
CA PRO A 415 25.68 14.05 -6.13
C PRO A 415 25.99 12.64 -6.60
N GLN A 416 25.90 12.41 -7.92
CA GLN A 416 26.16 11.12 -8.51
C GLN A 416 27.66 10.77 -8.39
N LYS A 417 27.93 9.53 -7.94
CA LYS A 417 29.22 8.86 -8.06
C LYS A 417 28.99 7.52 -8.76
N GLU A 418 29.99 7.01 -9.44
CA GLU A 418 29.89 5.75 -10.18
C GLU A 418 29.67 4.55 -9.26
N ASN A 419 28.93 3.56 -9.76
CA ASN A 419 28.72 2.25 -9.15
C ASN A 419 28.04 2.22 -7.77
N LEU A 420 27.29 3.26 -7.38
CA LEU A 420 26.60 3.31 -6.09
C LEU A 420 25.17 2.76 -6.13
N ILE A 421 24.55 2.64 -7.30
CA ILE A 421 23.16 2.16 -7.41
C ILE A 421 23.06 0.71 -6.91
N GLY A 422 22.13 0.44 -5.97
CA GLY A 422 21.98 -0.86 -5.33
C GLY A 422 22.90 -1.10 -4.14
N THR A 423 23.67 -0.09 -3.71
CA THR A 423 24.53 -0.18 -2.53
C THR A 423 24.00 0.67 -1.38
N TYR A 424 24.50 0.41 -0.18
CA TYR A 424 24.32 1.28 0.98
C TYR A 424 25.48 2.27 1.06
N VAL A 425 25.17 3.55 1.22
CA VAL A 425 26.17 4.61 1.37
C VAL A 425 25.82 5.48 2.58
N ASP A 426 26.84 6.00 3.25
CA ASP A 426 26.68 6.97 4.31
C ASP A 426 26.63 8.37 3.67
N VAL A 427 25.55 9.10 3.97
CA VAL A 427 25.29 10.45 3.44
C VAL A 427 25.14 11.43 4.59
N LYS A 428 25.98 12.47 4.62
CA LYS A 428 25.85 13.60 5.53
C LYS A 428 24.84 14.58 4.95
N VAL A 429 23.76 14.85 5.67
CA VAL A 429 22.72 15.80 5.26
C VAL A 429 23.25 17.22 5.39
N LYS A 430 23.08 18.03 4.35
CA LYS A 430 23.50 19.45 4.28
C LYS A 430 22.31 20.41 4.26
N GLU A 431 21.26 20.02 3.53
CA GLU A 431 20.06 20.83 3.33
C GLU A 431 18.82 19.95 3.32
N CYS A 432 17.66 20.56 3.49
CA CYS A 432 16.40 19.86 3.38
C CYS A 432 15.26 20.77 2.92
N ASN A 433 14.21 20.14 2.40
CA ASN A 433 12.86 20.69 2.34
C ASN A 433 11.89 19.76 3.09
N SER A 434 10.60 20.03 3.02
CA SER A 434 9.58 19.18 3.70
C SER A 434 9.52 17.74 3.19
N ALA A 435 10.03 17.43 2.00
CA ALA A 435 9.89 16.12 1.36
C ALA A 435 11.23 15.39 1.12
N THR A 436 12.36 16.11 1.12
CA THR A 436 13.64 15.58 0.64
C THR A 436 14.79 16.13 1.48
N LEU A 437 15.72 15.27 1.80
CA LEU A 437 17.03 15.62 2.35
C LEU A 437 18.05 15.70 1.21
N PHE A 438 18.94 16.68 1.28
CA PHE A 438 20.05 16.84 0.34
C PHE A 438 21.35 16.69 1.11
N GLY A 439 22.30 15.94 0.57
CA GLY A 439 23.54 15.67 1.27
C GLY A 439 24.68 15.30 0.35
N GLU A 440 25.77 14.86 0.96
CA GLU A 440 27.00 14.41 0.29
C GLU A 440 27.43 13.08 0.89
N THR A 441 27.97 12.19 0.07
CA THR A 441 28.57 10.93 0.55
C THR A 441 29.79 11.21 1.38
N CYS A 442 29.90 10.57 2.54
CA CYS A 442 31.06 10.63 3.41
C CYS A 442 32.26 9.88 2.80
#